data_1d6acda332995218432d47ff45df1df8
#
_entry.id   1d6acda332995218432d47ff45df1df8
#
_cell.length_a   1.000
_cell.length_b   1.000
_cell.length_c   1.000
_cell.angle_alpha   90.00
_cell.angle_beta   90.00
_cell.angle_gamma   90.00
#
_symmetry.space_group_name_H-M   'P 1'
#
loop_
_entity.id
_entity.type
_entity.pdbx_description
1 polymer ?
#
loop_
_entity_poly.entity_id
_entity_poly.type
_entity_poly.pdbx_seq_one_letter_code
_entity_poly.pdbx_strand_id
1 'polypeptide(L)'
;TIEQLYALGRAIELHEIDALLVIGGYNAYLSAYRLVTERDRYPAFQIPIVCVPASIDNNLPGSELSIGTDTALNNAVVALDSIKLSAAASHRCFVAEVMGRKCGYLTLMSGLATGAEKVYLNEEGITLAGLAADSERMVESFRSGRSLYLVIRNERASVNYTTDVLAHIFAEEGKGLYDVREAILGHQQQGGSPTAFDRIMATKLVAHSLELLACALKRGEPTASYVGLMGGKVSDQPLDRMNDDLDRDHRRPRHQWWLGLRPAVGLVSQDIGTLTLEDVPDFGEAVDDAAS
;
A
#
# COMPACT_ATOMS: atom_id res chain seq x y z
N THR A 1 -14.67 2.90 22.96
CA THR A 1 -15.70 2.69 24.00
C THR A 1 -16.49 3.98 24.23
N ILE A 2 -17.66 3.90 24.89
CA ILE A 2 -18.48 5.06 25.28
C ILE A 2 -17.68 5.99 26.20
N GLU A 3 -16.93 5.42 27.13
CA GLU A 3 -16.06 6.16 28.05
C GLU A 3 -15.00 7.00 27.31
N GLN A 4 -14.40 6.45 26.27
CA GLN A 4 -13.42 7.18 25.44
C GLN A 4 -14.06 8.34 24.68
N LEU A 5 -15.27 8.15 24.13
CA LEU A 5 -15.99 9.24 23.46
C LEU A 5 -16.36 10.35 24.43
N TYR A 6 -16.84 9.99 25.63
CA TYR A 6 -17.13 10.95 26.68
C TYR A 6 -15.87 11.74 27.10
N ALA A 7 -14.77 11.02 27.36
CA ALA A 7 -13.50 11.66 27.73
C ALA A 7 -12.98 12.60 26.63
N LEU A 8 -13.12 12.20 25.36
CA LEU A 8 -12.72 13.04 24.23
C LEU A 8 -13.62 14.28 24.09
N GLY A 9 -14.95 14.12 24.23
CA GLY A 9 -15.87 15.26 24.23
C GLY A 9 -15.53 16.26 25.32
N ARG A 10 -15.27 15.78 26.53
CA ARG A 10 -14.81 16.62 27.67
C ARG A 10 -13.49 17.34 27.36
N ALA A 11 -12.54 16.66 26.71
CA ALA A 11 -11.27 17.27 26.33
C ALA A 11 -11.44 18.37 25.29
N ILE A 12 -12.30 18.16 24.29
CA ILE A 12 -12.64 19.17 23.27
C ILE A 12 -13.22 20.43 23.93
N GLU A 13 -14.20 20.26 24.83
CA GLU A 13 -14.80 21.37 25.57
C GLU A 13 -13.78 22.08 26.49
N LEU A 14 -13.02 21.32 27.28
CA LEU A 14 -12.06 21.85 28.25
C LEU A 14 -10.93 22.66 27.58
N HIS A 15 -10.50 22.23 26.40
CA HIS A 15 -9.41 22.88 25.67
C HIS A 15 -9.91 23.83 24.58
N GLU A 16 -11.22 24.11 24.53
CA GLU A 16 -11.84 25.04 23.56
C GLU A 16 -11.42 24.73 22.12
N ILE A 17 -11.48 23.44 21.73
CA ILE A 17 -11.07 22.98 20.40
C ILE A 17 -12.20 23.27 19.39
N ASP A 18 -11.95 24.15 18.42
CA ASP A 18 -12.92 24.56 17.42
C ASP A 18 -12.91 23.69 16.15
N ALA A 19 -11.82 22.97 15.86
CA ALA A 19 -11.69 22.13 14.69
C ALA A 19 -10.65 21.01 14.91
N LEU A 20 -10.74 19.93 14.11
CA LEU A 20 -9.77 18.83 14.15
C LEU A 20 -9.14 18.59 12.77
N LEU A 21 -7.82 18.63 12.71
CA LEU A 21 -7.04 18.08 11.60
C LEU A 21 -6.49 16.71 12.01
N VAL A 22 -6.98 15.65 11.37
CA VAL A 22 -6.63 14.26 11.70
C VAL A 22 -5.66 13.72 10.66
N ILE A 23 -4.38 13.66 10.99
CA ILE A 23 -3.34 13.11 10.11
C ILE A 23 -3.06 11.68 10.54
N GLY A 24 -3.33 10.68 9.68
CA GLY A 24 -3.09 9.30 10.05
C GLY A 24 -3.62 8.27 9.06
N GLY A 25 -3.46 7.00 9.46
CA GLY A 25 -3.88 5.85 8.68
C GLY A 25 -5.31 5.39 8.98
N TYR A 26 -5.61 4.16 8.62
CA TYR A 26 -6.94 3.54 8.71
C TYR A 26 -7.66 3.76 10.05
N ASN A 27 -6.98 3.54 11.17
CA ASN A 27 -7.62 3.69 12.48
C ASN A 27 -7.93 5.17 12.83
N ALA A 28 -7.13 6.11 12.36
CA ALA A 28 -7.38 7.54 12.54
C ALA A 28 -8.64 7.97 11.78
N TYR A 29 -8.79 7.51 10.55
CA TYR A 29 -9.98 7.75 9.73
C TYR A 29 -11.24 7.14 10.34
N LEU A 30 -11.18 5.90 10.83
CA LEU A 30 -12.31 5.29 11.54
C LEU A 30 -12.68 6.05 12.81
N SER A 31 -11.69 6.59 13.53
CA SER A 31 -11.94 7.39 14.73
C SER A 31 -12.62 8.71 14.37
N ALA A 32 -12.13 9.40 13.35
CA ALA A 32 -12.77 10.62 12.86
C ALA A 32 -14.21 10.37 12.38
N TYR A 33 -14.42 9.30 11.59
CA TYR A 33 -15.75 8.89 11.14
C TYR A 33 -16.69 8.64 12.33
N ARG A 34 -16.19 7.98 13.38
CA ARG A 34 -17.00 7.73 14.57
C ARG A 34 -17.39 9.02 15.29
N LEU A 35 -16.51 10.01 15.36
CA LEU A 35 -16.89 11.32 15.94
C LEU A 35 -18.04 11.95 15.16
N VAL A 36 -18.01 11.88 13.84
CA VAL A 36 -19.07 12.42 12.98
C VAL A 36 -20.39 11.68 13.21
N THR A 37 -20.38 10.35 13.30
CA THR A 37 -21.61 9.56 13.52
C THR A 37 -22.20 9.70 14.92
N GLU A 38 -21.42 10.19 15.89
CA GLU A 38 -21.86 10.38 17.27
C GLU A 38 -22.19 11.87 17.61
N ARG A 39 -22.21 12.75 16.60
CA ARG A 39 -22.45 14.20 16.77
C ARG A 39 -23.78 14.51 17.48
N ASP A 40 -24.84 13.78 17.13
CA ASP A 40 -26.16 13.97 17.74
C ASP A 40 -26.16 13.63 19.23
N ARG A 41 -25.29 12.72 19.64
CA ARG A 41 -25.16 12.27 21.03
C ARG A 41 -24.19 13.13 21.86
N TYR A 42 -23.17 13.68 21.19
CA TYR A 42 -22.11 14.47 21.83
C TYR A 42 -21.98 15.83 21.10
N PRO A 43 -22.62 16.90 21.61
CA PRO A 43 -22.54 18.23 21.00
C PRO A 43 -21.12 18.77 20.81
N ALA A 44 -20.18 18.36 21.68
CA ALA A 44 -18.76 18.70 21.56
C ALA A 44 -18.12 18.24 20.23
N PHE A 45 -18.72 17.28 19.52
CA PHE A 45 -18.24 16.80 18.22
C PHE A 45 -18.81 17.60 17.04
N GLN A 46 -19.66 18.61 17.29
CA GLN A 46 -20.20 19.52 16.26
C GLN A 46 -19.15 20.56 15.83
N ILE A 47 -17.97 20.07 15.50
CA ILE A 47 -16.82 20.86 15.02
C ILE A 47 -16.36 20.34 13.64
N PRO A 48 -15.74 21.20 12.81
CA PRO A 48 -15.16 20.75 11.55
C PRO A 48 -14.04 19.72 11.74
N ILE A 49 -14.03 18.69 10.88
CA ILE A 49 -13.02 17.64 10.90
C ILE A 49 -12.49 17.42 9.49
N VAL A 50 -11.17 17.48 9.30
CA VAL A 50 -10.53 17.12 8.03
C VAL A 50 -9.49 16.03 8.28
N CYS A 51 -9.55 14.94 7.49
CA CYS A 51 -8.61 13.84 7.55
C CYS A 51 -7.57 13.94 6.43
N VAL A 52 -6.30 13.70 6.76
CA VAL A 52 -5.18 13.66 5.82
C VAL A 52 -4.58 12.25 5.82
N PRO A 53 -4.44 11.59 4.65
CA PRO A 53 -3.96 10.20 4.59
C PRO A 53 -2.45 10.14 4.86
N ALA A 54 -2.07 9.42 5.91
CA ALA A 54 -0.69 9.17 6.28
C ALA A 54 -0.52 7.71 6.71
N SER A 55 -0.09 6.88 5.77
CA SER A 55 0.12 5.45 5.96
C SER A 55 1.08 4.91 4.89
N ILE A 56 2.00 4.03 5.29
CA ILE A 56 2.85 3.33 4.31
C ILE A 56 2.08 2.27 3.52
N ASP A 57 0.97 1.75 4.08
CA ASP A 57 0.20 0.66 3.49
C ASP A 57 -0.56 1.07 2.22
N ASN A 58 -0.72 2.36 1.96
CA ASN A 58 -1.54 2.92 0.88
C ASN A 58 -2.97 2.36 0.86
N ASN A 59 -3.58 2.25 2.02
CA ASN A 59 -4.83 1.53 2.24
C ASN A 59 -6.01 2.45 2.61
N LEU A 60 -5.96 3.72 2.23
CA LEU A 60 -7.00 4.70 2.48
C LEU A 60 -7.70 5.11 1.18
N PRO A 61 -9.04 5.28 1.19
CA PRO A 61 -9.78 5.72 0.02
C PRO A 61 -9.55 7.22 -0.28
N GLY A 62 -9.84 7.63 -1.52
CA GLY A 62 -9.84 9.03 -1.93
C GLY A 62 -8.46 9.64 -2.14
N SER A 63 -7.41 8.83 -2.14
CA SER A 63 -6.06 9.26 -2.52
C SER A 63 -5.35 8.14 -3.25
N GLU A 64 -4.71 8.44 -4.36
CA GLU A 64 -3.83 7.50 -5.07
C GLU A 64 -2.65 7.08 -4.21
N LEU A 65 -2.12 8.03 -3.42
CA LEU A 65 -1.02 7.82 -2.51
C LEU A 65 -1.31 8.44 -1.14
N SER A 66 -0.93 7.74 -0.08
CA SER A 66 -0.89 8.26 1.29
C SER A 66 0.51 8.79 1.61
N ILE A 67 0.61 9.79 2.49
CA ILE A 67 1.89 10.32 2.97
C ILE A 67 2.70 9.20 3.63
N GLY A 68 3.95 9.04 3.23
CA GLY A 68 4.87 8.02 3.70
C GLY A 68 4.95 6.77 2.82
N THR A 69 4.02 6.59 1.89
CA THR A 69 4.00 5.43 0.97
C THR A 69 5.19 5.46 0.01
N ASP A 70 5.48 6.60 -0.60
CA ASP A 70 6.59 6.76 -1.54
C ASP A 70 7.95 6.54 -0.85
N THR A 71 8.10 7.05 0.36
CA THR A 71 9.29 6.82 1.18
C THR A 71 9.46 5.33 1.52
N ALA A 72 8.38 4.65 1.93
CA ALA A 72 8.44 3.23 2.25
C ALA A 72 8.75 2.38 1.02
N LEU A 73 8.19 2.73 -0.14
CA LEU A 73 8.50 2.09 -1.42
C LEU A 73 9.98 2.28 -1.78
N ASN A 74 10.50 3.49 -1.69
CA ASN A 74 11.91 3.79 -1.98
C ASN A 74 12.85 2.99 -1.06
N ASN A 75 12.54 2.89 0.23
CA ASN A 75 13.32 2.09 1.17
C ASN A 75 13.28 0.59 0.81
N ALA A 76 12.13 0.08 0.39
CA ALA A 76 12.00 -1.31 -0.09
C ALA A 76 12.86 -1.54 -1.34
N VAL A 77 12.81 -0.66 -2.33
CA VAL A 77 13.58 -0.76 -3.57
C VAL A 77 15.09 -0.75 -3.28
N VAL A 78 15.58 0.17 -2.45
CA VAL A 78 17.00 0.23 -2.07
C VAL A 78 17.47 -1.05 -1.41
N ALA A 79 16.65 -1.63 -0.50
CA ALA A 79 16.99 -2.88 0.16
C ALA A 79 16.98 -4.06 -0.82
N LEU A 80 15.98 -4.15 -1.70
CA LEU A 80 15.85 -5.22 -2.70
C LEU A 80 16.97 -5.15 -3.74
N ASP A 81 17.37 -3.97 -4.20
CA ASP A 81 18.50 -3.80 -5.10
C ASP A 81 19.81 -4.23 -4.45
N SER A 82 20.00 -3.92 -3.16
CA SER A 82 21.16 -4.40 -2.40
C SER A 82 21.20 -5.94 -2.31
N ILE A 83 20.05 -6.58 -2.12
CA ILE A 83 19.90 -8.04 -2.14
C ILE A 83 20.25 -8.60 -3.53
N LYS A 84 19.72 -8.00 -4.60
CA LYS A 84 20.01 -8.42 -5.99
C LYS A 84 21.52 -8.35 -6.29
N LEU A 85 22.16 -7.27 -5.91
CA LEU A 85 23.62 -7.10 -6.10
C LEU A 85 24.43 -8.17 -5.36
N SER A 86 24.00 -8.57 -4.16
CA SER A 86 24.65 -9.63 -3.39
C SER A 86 24.53 -11.02 -4.04
N ALA A 87 23.52 -11.21 -4.87
CA ALA A 87 23.22 -12.48 -5.55
C ALA A 87 23.87 -12.62 -6.93
N ALA A 88 24.37 -11.53 -7.52
CA ALA A 88 24.81 -11.48 -8.92
C ALA A 88 25.91 -12.51 -9.27
N ALA A 89 26.68 -12.97 -8.29
CA ALA A 89 27.74 -13.97 -8.48
C ALA A 89 27.33 -15.41 -8.18
N SER A 90 26.06 -15.67 -7.83
CA SER A 90 25.61 -16.99 -7.36
C SER A 90 24.22 -17.29 -7.91
N HIS A 91 23.94 -18.54 -8.26
CA HIS A 91 22.59 -18.97 -8.62
C HIS A 91 21.70 -18.95 -7.37
N ARG A 92 20.90 -17.88 -7.19
CA ARG A 92 20.08 -17.68 -5.99
C ARG A 92 18.66 -17.22 -6.28
N CYS A 93 17.73 -17.79 -5.55
CA CYS A 93 16.40 -17.25 -5.38
C CYS A 93 16.36 -16.49 -4.04
N PHE A 94 15.80 -15.26 -4.06
CA PHE A 94 15.44 -14.54 -2.85
C PHE A 94 13.93 -14.49 -2.71
N VAL A 95 13.42 -14.88 -1.54
CA VAL A 95 12.04 -14.68 -1.12
C VAL A 95 12.05 -13.51 -0.16
N ALA A 96 11.68 -12.33 -0.67
CA ALA A 96 11.65 -11.10 0.11
C ALA A 96 10.23 -10.82 0.61
N GLU A 97 10.11 -10.42 1.89
CA GLU A 97 8.84 -10.01 2.47
C GLU A 97 8.83 -8.50 2.68
N VAL A 98 7.75 -7.85 2.21
CA VAL A 98 7.49 -6.43 2.41
C VAL A 98 6.21 -6.21 3.19
N MET A 99 6.14 -5.09 3.90
CA MET A 99 4.97 -4.66 4.66
C MET A 99 3.82 -4.25 3.74
N GLY A 100 2.70 -3.84 4.31
CA GLY A 100 1.50 -3.38 3.61
C GLY A 100 0.23 -3.98 4.19
N ARG A 101 0.37 -4.82 5.21
CA ARG A 101 -0.75 -5.54 5.85
C ARG A 101 -1.60 -6.27 4.81
N LYS A 102 -2.87 -5.89 4.68
CA LYS A 102 -3.81 -6.51 3.71
C LYS A 102 -3.89 -5.71 2.39
N CYS A 103 -2.95 -4.81 2.12
CA CYS A 103 -2.82 -4.07 0.87
C CYS A 103 -1.49 -4.40 0.20
N GLY A 104 -1.53 -4.92 -1.00
CA GLY A 104 -0.38 -5.38 -1.76
C GLY A 104 0.37 -4.28 -2.49
N TYR A 105 0.02 -2.99 -2.29
CA TYR A 105 0.61 -1.86 -3.01
C TYR A 105 2.14 -1.87 -2.99
N LEU A 106 2.75 -1.89 -1.80
CA LEU A 106 4.21 -1.90 -1.67
C LEU A 106 4.85 -3.10 -2.36
N THR A 107 4.21 -4.27 -2.27
CA THR A 107 4.68 -5.51 -2.91
C THR A 107 4.68 -5.40 -4.43
N LEU A 108 3.56 -4.94 -5.01
CA LEU A 108 3.45 -4.81 -6.46
C LEU A 108 4.42 -3.75 -6.99
N MET A 109 4.42 -2.57 -6.38
CA MET A 109 5.22 -1.45 -6.86
C MET A 109 6.73 -1.70 -6.67
N SER A 110 7.14 -2.33 -5.58
CA SER A 110 8.54 -2.74 -5.43
C SER A 110 8.92 -3.85 -6.42
N GLY A 111 8.00 -4.76 -6.72
CA GLY A 111 8.19 -5.78 -7.76
C GLY A 111 8.42 -5.19 -9.14
N LEU A 112 7.60 -4.22 -9.54
CA LEU A 112 7.76 -3.49 -10.80
C LEU A 112 9.08 -2.70 -10.83
N ALA A 113 9.37 -1.96 -9.76
CA ALA A 113 10.56 -1.11 -9.70
C ALA A 113 11.88 -1.89 -9.72
N THR A 114 11.90 -3.10 -9.16
CA THR A 114 13.10 -3.94 -9.09
C THR A 114 13.15 -5.03 -10.17
N GLY A 115 12.10 -5.19 -10.98
CA GLY A 115 12.01 -6.24 -11.98
C GLY A 115 11.95 -7.64 -11.35
N ALA A 116 11.18 -7.80 -10.28
CA ALA A 116 10.98 -9.10 -9.63
C ALA A 116 10.23 -10.06 -10.57
N GLU A 117 10.65 -11.33 -10.57
CA GLU A 117 10.04 -12.37 -11.39
C GLU A 117 8.65 -12.77 -10.89
N LYS A 118 8.43 -12.65 -9.56
CA LYS A 118 7.14 -13.01 -8.97
C LYS A 118 6.79 -12.10 -7.81
N VAL A 119 5.50 -11.74 -7.72
CA VAL A 119 4.93 -11.10 -6.54
C VAL A 119 3.74 -11.89 -6.03
N TYR A 120 3.56 -11.92 -4.70
CA TYR A 120 2.40 -12.50 -4.03
C TYR A 120 1.69 -11.43 -3.24
N LEU A 121 0.48 -11.09 -3.67
CA LEU A 121 -0.36 -10.03 -3.10
C LEU A 121 -1.39 -10.62 -2.12
N ASN A 122 -1.81 -9.83 -1.12
CA ASN A 122 -2.92 -10.21 -0.25
C ASN A 122 -4.24 -10.33 -1.03
N GLU A 123 -4.40 -9.53 -2.05
CA GLU A 123 -5.57 -9.45 -2.92
C GLU A 123 -5.82 -10.76 -3.68
N GLU A 124 -4.75 -11.45 -4.05
CA GLU A 124 -4.80 -12.70 -4.83
C GLU A 124 -4.71 -13.93 -3.92
N GLY A 125 -4.00 -13.81 -2.80
CA GLY A 125 -3.66 -14.94 -1.94
C GLY A 125 -2.60 -15.84 -2.57
N ILE A 126 -2.37 -17.00 -1.93
CA ILE A 126 -1.42 -18.01 -2.40
C ILE A 126 -2.09 -19.39 -2.37
N THR A 127 -2.03 -20.11 -3.48
CA THR A 127 -2.56 -21.48 -3.59
C THR A 127 -1.44 -22.48 -3.83
N LEU A 128 -1.63 -23.75 -3.41
CA LEU A 128 -0.64 -24.80 -3.64
C LEU A 128 -0.40 -25.05 -5.14
N ALA A 129 -1.46 -25.05 -5.96
CA ALA A 129 -1.33 -25.20 -7.39
C ALA A 129 -0.51 -24.05 -8.03
N GLY A 130 -0.73 -22.81 -7.56
CA GLY A 130 0.05 -21.65 -7.99
C GLY A 130 1.53 -21.79 -7.60
N LEU A 131 1.83 -22.27 -6.37
CA LEU A 131 3.20 -22.49 -5.93
C LEU A 131 3.91 -23.57 -6.75
N ALA A 132 3.24 -24.66 -7.08
CA ALA A 132 3.80 -25.69 -7.94
C ALA A 132 4.18 -25.14 -9.31
N ALA A 133 3.28 -24.43 -9.97
CA ALA A 133 3.56 -23.79 -11.25
C ALA A 133 4.67 -22.72 -11.18
N ASP A 134 4.74 -21.96 -10.07
CA ASP A 134 5.81 -20.98 -9.85
C ASP A 134 7.16 -21.66 -9.63
N SER A 135 7.21 -22.80 -8.91
CA SER A 135 8.42 -23.59 -8.72
C SER A 135 8.94 -24.14 -10.04
N GLU A 136 8.06 -24.66 -10.89
CA GLU A 136 8.43 -25.20 -12.22
C GLU A 136 9.04 -24.07 -13.09
N ARG A 137 8.40 -22.90 -13.12
CA ARG A 137 8.92 -21.74 -13.86
C ARG A 137 10.27 -21.26 -13.35
N MET A 138 10.48 -21.27 -12.04
CA MET A 138 11.74 -20.91 -11.42
C MET A 138 12.85 -21.88 -11.81
N VAL A 139 12.60 -23.19 -11.74
CA VAL A 139 13.55 -24.24 -12.15
C VAL A 139 13.93 -24.05 -13.61
N GLU A 140 12.96 -23.82 -14.50
CA GLU A 140 13.21 -23.61 -15.93
C GLU A 140 14.02 -22.33 -16.16
N SER A 141 13.73 -21.27 -15.44
CA SER A 141 14.47 -20.01 -15.53
C SER A 141 15.95 -20.17 -15.16
N PHE A 142 16.27 -20.93 -14.10
CA PHE A 142 17.66 -21.22 -13.76
C PHE A 142 18.34 -22.18 -14.76
N ARG A 143 17.61 -23.13 -15.32
CA ARG A 143 18.13 -24.03 -16.39
C ARG A 143 18.45 -23.28 -17.66
N SER A 144 17.70 -22.22 -17.98
CA SER A 144 17.95 -21.35 -19.13
C SER A 144 19.12 -20.36 -18.92
N GLY A 145 19.77 -20.40 -17.75
CA GLY A 145 20.99 -19.63 -17.47
C GLY A 145 20.79 -18.39 -16.61
N ARG A 146 19.61 -18.16 -16.08
CA ARG A 146 19.38 -17.07 -15.13
C ARG A 146 20.16 -17.30 -13.83
N SER A 147 20.80 -16.27 -13.29
CA SER A 147 21.62 -16.38 -12.05
C SER A 147 20.87 -15.89 -10.81
N LEU A 148 19.78 -15.16 -10.97
CA LEU A 148 18.97 -14.59 -9.90
C LEU A 148 17.48 -14.76 -10.19
N TYR A 149 16.70 -15.07 -9.13
CA TYR A 149 15.25 -15.02 -9.14
C TYR A 149 14.76 -14.30 -7.89
N LEU A 150 14.02 -13.21 -8.06
CA LEU A 150 13.47 -12.42 -6.96
C LEU A 150 11.96 -12.65 -6.84
N VAL A 151 11.55 -13.17 -5.70
CA VAL A 151 10.15 -13.31 -5.31
C VAL A 151 9.87 -12.27 -4.22
N ILE A 152 8.86 -11.43 -4.41
CA ILE A 152 8.43 -10.48 -3.38
C ILE A 152 7.05 -10.88 -2.88
N ARG A 153 6.93 -10.99 -1.57
CA ARG A 153 5.70 -11.39 -0.89
C ARG A 153 5.19 -10.27 0.01
N ASN A 154 3.88 -9.97 -0.07
CA ASN A 154 3.23 -9.17 0.96
C ASN A 154 3.15 -9.95 2.29
N GLU A 155 3.43 -9.32 3.42
CA GLU A 155 3.44 -9.94 4.76
C GLU A 155 2.14 -10.68 5.11
N ARG A 156 1.03 -10.34 4.46
CA ARG A 156 -0.30 -10.96 4.66
C ARG A 156 -0.86 -11.64 3.42
N ALA A 157 -0.04 -11.96 2.43
CA ALA A 157 -0.49 -12.68 1.23
C ALA A 157 -1.08 -14.05 1.58
N SER A 158 -0.55 -14.72 2.59
CA SER A 158 -1.11 -15.95 3.14
C SER A 158 -0.72 -16.10 4.61
N VAL A 159 -1.60 -16.72 5.39
CA VAL A 159 -1.32 -17.08 6.79
C VAL A 159 -0.49 -18.37 6.85
N ASN A 160 -0.71 -19.29 5.91
CA ASN A 160 -0.09 -20.62 5.91
C ASN A 160 1.20 -20.66 5.08
N TYR A 161 1.19 -19.99 3.92
CA TYR A 161 2.36 -19.91 3.04
C TYR A 161 3.19 -18.69 3.41
N THR A 162 3.90 -18.80 4.53
CA THR A 162 4.80 -17.77 5.08
C THR A 162 6.09 -17.68 4.25
N THR A 163 6.94 -16.71 4.52
CA THR A 163 8.17 -16.48 3.76
C THR A 163 9.11 -17.67 3.86
N ASP A 164 9.27 -18.23 5.06
CA ASP A 164 10.06 -19.44 5.32
C ASP A 164 9.47 -20.68 4.64
N VAL A 165 8.15 -20.88 4.66
CA VAL A 165 7.49 -21.99 3.95
C VAL A 165 7.73 -21.90 2.44
N LEU A 166 7.60 -20.71 1.85
CA LEU A 166 7.90 -20.49 0.43
C LEU A 166 9.37 -20.81 0.12
N ALA A 167 10.29 -20.33 0.95
CA ALA A 167 11.71 -20.58 0.77
C ALA A 167 12.04 -22.08 0.83
N HIS A 168 11.45 -22.81 1.77
CA HIS A 168 11.63 -24.27 1.86
C HIS A 168 11.07 -25.01 0.63
N ILE A 169 9.84 -24.67 0.19
CA ILE A 169 9.25 -25.29 -1.01
C ILE A 169 10.14 -25.05 -2.23
N PHE A 170 10.58 -23.82 -2.46
CA PHE A 170 11.43 -23.51 -3.61
C PHE A 170 12.82 -24.18 -3.53
N ALA A 171 13.38 -24.34 -2.33
CA ALA A 171 14.64 -25.05 -2.14
C ALA A 171 14.52 -26.55 -2.46
N GLU A 172 13.46 -27.21 -1.96
CA GLU A 172 13.20 -28.63 -2.22
C GLU A 172 12.95 -28.91 -3.71
N GLU A 173 12.12 -28.10 -4.36
CA GLU A 173 11.83 -28.25 -5.80
C GLU A 173 13.03 -27.88 -6.68
N GLY A 174 13.91 -27.01 -6.21
CA GLY A 174 15.16 -26.65 -6.89
C GLY A 174 16.20 -27.74 -6.93
N LYS A 175 16.14 -28.73 -6.03
CA LYS A 175 17.03 -29.91 -5.97
C LYS A 175 18.52 -29.58 -6.07
N GLY A 176 18.93 -28.44 -5.48
CA GLY A 176 20.32 -27.98 -5.49
C GLY A 176 20.76 -27.24 -6.76
N LEU A 177 19.86 -26.97 -7.69
CA LEU A 177 20.15 -26.15 -8.88
C LEU A 177 20.47 -24.70 -8.52
N TYR A 178 19.87 -24.18 -7.45
CA TYR A 178 20.05 -22.82 -6.91
C TYR A 178 19.88 -22.83 -5.39
N ASP A 179 20.47 -21.84 -4.74
CA ASP A 179 20.25 -21.56 -3.32
C ASP A 179 19.01 -20.68 -3.11
N VAL A 180 18.23 -20.91 -2.05
CA VAL A 180 17.15 -20.02 -1.65
C VAL A 180 17.52 -19.27 -0.38
N ARG A 181 17.23 -17.99 -0.33
CA ARG A 181 17.43 -17.10 0.82
C ARG A 181 16.19 -16.28 1.10
N GLU A 182 15.97 -16.01 2.37
CA GLU A 182 14.87 -15.16 2.86
C GLU A 182 15.38 -13.76 3.19
N ALA A 183 14.51 -12.77 2.99
CA ALA A 183 14.78 -11.40 3.36
C ALA A 183 13.49 -10.72 3.86
N ILE A 184 13.35 -10.54 5.16
CA ILE A 184 12.20 -9.85 5.76
C ILE A 184 12.61 -8.40 6.02
N LEU A 185 12.09 -7.46 5.20
CA LEU A 185 12.43 -6.04 5.31
C LEU A 185 11.85 -5.39 6.57
N GLY A 186 10.64 -5.76 6.95
CA GLY A 186 10.00 -5.31 8.18
C GLY A 186 10.01 -3.78 8.36
N HIS A 187 10.25 -3.31 9.58
CA HIS A 187 10.16 -1.91 9.97
C HIS A 187 11.23 -0.99 9.34
N GLN A 188 12.24 -1.52 8.68
CA GLN A 188 13.18 -0.69 7.90
C GLN A 188 12.46 0.12 6.82
N GLN A 189 11.33 -0.37 6.32
CA GLN A 189 10.50 0.35 5.35
C GLN A 189 9.83 1.60 5.95
N GLN A 190 9.60 1.64 7.26
CA GLN A 190 8.97 2.78 7.96
C GLN A 190 9.97 3.88 8.34
N GLY A 191 11.27 3.60 8.28
CA GLY A 191 12.33 4.52 8.66
C GLY A 191 12.85 5.37 7.52
N GLY A 192 13.96 6.04 7.77
CA GLY A 192 14.69 6.81 6.78
C GLY A 192 14.21 8.25 6.58
N SER A 193 14.82 8.93 5.62
CA SER A 193 14.46 10.30 5.26
C SER A 193 13.29 10.31 4.30
N PRO A 194 12.23 11.10 4.54
CA PRO A 194 11.13 11.24 3.61
C PRO A 194 11.61 11.71 2.24
N THR A 195 11.07 11.13 1.17
CA THR A 195 11.34 11.54 -0.20
C THR A 195 10.86 12.98 -0.45
N ALA A 196 11.38 13.62 -1.48
CA ALA A 196 10.90 14.94 -1.89
C ALA A 196 9.41 14.90 -2.24
N PHE A 197 8.93 13.81 -2.84
CA PHE A 197 7.53 13.63 -3.18
C PHE A 197 6.64 13.65 -1.92
N ASP A 198 6.93 12.82 -0.92
CA ASP A 198 6.15 12.79 0.33
C ASP A 198 6.14 14.14 1.05
N ARG A 199 7.26 14.86 1.07
CA ARG A 199 7.35 16.20 1.69
C ARG A 199 6.45 17.21 0.99
N ILE A 200 6.46 17.24 -0.35
CA ILE A 200 5.66 18.16 -1.16
C ILE A 200 4.17 17.80 -1.05
N MET A 201 3.85 16.51 -1.13
CA MET A 201 2.48 16.00 -1.00
C MET A 201 1.91 16.36 0.38
N ALA A 202 2.64 16.10 1.45
CA ALA A 202 2.22 16.45 2.81
C ALA A 202 1.91 17.95 2.93
N THR A 203 2.76 18.82 2.39
CA THR A 203 2.55 20.28 2.41
C THR A 203 1.28 20.67 1.65
N LYS A 204 1.06 20.11 0.44
CA LYS A 204 -0.13 20.42 -0.37
C LYS A 204 -1.42 19.95 0.30
N LEU A 205 -1.45 18.73 0.83
CA LEU A 205 -2.62 18.17 1.50
C LEU A 205 -2.98 18.94 2.76
N VAL A 206 -1.99 19.30 3.58
CA VAL A 206 -2.22 20.09 4.80
C VAL A 206 -2.66 21.50 4.48
N ALA A 207 -2.07 22.18 3.48
CA ALA A 207 -2.48 23.52 3.08
C ALA A 207 -3.97 23.55 2.67
N HIS A 208 -4.39 22.60 1.80
CA HIS A 208 -5.80 22.47 1.41
C HIS A 208 -6.72 22.17 2.59
N SER A 209 -6.27 21.29 3.50
CA SER A 209 -7.03 20.95 4.72
C SER A 209 -7.26 22.16 5.63
N LEU A 210 -6.25 23.03 5.78
CA LEU A 210 -6.37 24.26 6.57
C LEU A 210 -7.33 25.27 5.91
N GLU A 211 -7.36 25.36 4.59
CA GLU A 211 -8.34 26.17 3.86
C GLU A 211 -9.77 25.67 4.11
N LEU A 212 -10.01 24.35 4.04
CA LEU A 212 -11.31 23.74 4.33
C LEU A 212 -11.76 24.04 5.77
N LEU A 213 -10.87 23.82 6.75
CA LEU A 213 -11.17 24.09 8.16
C LEU A 213 -11.47 25.58 8.40
N ALA A 214 -10.67 26.48 7.84
CA ALA A 214 -10.88 27.92 7.98
C ALA A 214 -12.21 28.38 7.35
N CYS A 215 -12.60 27.81 6.21
CA CYS A 215 -13.88 28.09 5.59
C CYS A 215 -15.05 27.57 6.44
N ALA A 216 -14.96 26.36 6.96
CA ALA A 216 -15.97 25.76 7.82
C ALA A 216 -16.18 26.57 9.11
N LEU A 217 -15.10 26.96 9.78
CA LEU A 217 -15.14 27.81 10.98
C LEU A 217 -15.82 29.17 10.72
N LYS A 218 -15.48 29.82 9.59
CA LYS A 218 -16.12 31.12 9.22
C LYS A 218 -17.62 30.99 8.97
N ARG A 219 -18.07 29.82 8.50
CA ARG A 219 -19.49 29.54 8.22
C ARG A 219 -20.25 29.01 9.45
N GLY A 220 -19.53 28.57 10.48
CA GLY A 220 -20.11 27.87 11.64
C GLY A 220 -20.68 26.49 11.25
N GLU A 221 -20.10 25.83 10.24
CA GLU A 221 -20.58 24.53 9.72
C GLU A 221 -19.70 23.40 10.24
N PRO A 222 -20.24 22.37 10.90
CA PRO A 222 -19.48 21.23 11.38
C PRO A 222 -19.23 20.24 10.22
N THR A 223 -18.55 20.67 9.16
CA THR A 223 -18.22 19.82 8.02
C THR A 223 -17.27 18.70 8.41
N ALA A 224 -17.28 17.60 7.65
CA ALA A 224 -16.30 16.54 7.81
C ALA A 224 -15.90 16.01 6.44
N SER A 225 -14.60 16.01 6.18
CA SER A 225 -14.05 15.56 4.90
C SER A 225 -12.70 14.85 5.08
N TYR A 226 -12.28 14.16 4.03
CA TYR A 226 -10.90 13.71 3.88
C TYR A 226 -10.33 14.25 2.58
N VAL A 227 -9.04 14.55 2.62
CA VAL A 227 -8.32 15.07 1.44
C VAL A 227 -7.47 13.96 0.83
N GLY A 228 -7.15 14.09 -0.45
CA GLY A 228 -6.30 13.15 -1.16
C GLY A 228 -5.70 13.72 -2.43
N LEU A 229 -4.81 12.95 -3.02
CA LEU A 229 -4.21 13.23 -4.33
C LEU A 229 -4.89 12.32 -5.36
N MET A 230 -5.57 12.91 -6.34
CA MET A 230 -6.26 12.21 -7.43
C MET A 230 -5.90 12.85 -8.75
N GLY A 231 -5.37 12.08 -9.72
CA GLY A 231 -4.91 12.60 -11.01
C GLY A 231 -3.88 13.73 -10.87
N GLY A 232 -3.00 13.66 -9.87
CA GLY A 232 -2.00 14.68 -9.58
C GLY A 232 -2.54 15.97 -8.93
N LYS A 233 -3.85 16.06 -8.65
CA LYS A 233 -4.51 17.20 -8.02
C LYS A 233 -4.96 16.86 -6.61
N VAL A 234 -4.89 17.85 -5.71
CA VAL A 234 -5.49 17.72 -4.39
C VAL A 234 -7.01 17.89 -4.52
N SER A 235 -7.74 16.97 -3.91
CA SER A 235 -9.20 16.99 -3.84
C SER A 235 -9.65 16.63 -2.44
N ASP A 236 -10.91 16.92 -2.12
CA ASP A 236 -11.55 16.50 -0.89
C ASP A 236 -12.86 15.77 -1.17
N GLN A 237 -13.23 14.91 -0.26
CA GLN A 237 -14.47 14.12 -0.29
C GLN A 237 -15.14 14.19 1.09
N PRO A 238 -16.47 14.14 1.15
CA PRO A 238 -17.18 14.02 2.42
C PRO A 238 -16.78 12.73 3.16
N LEU A 239 -16.58 12.83 4.49
CA LEU A 239 -16.07 11.70 5.29
C LEU A 239 -17.05 10.51 5.36
N ASP A 240 -18.33 10.72 5.14
CA ASP A 240 -19.37 9.68 5.08
C ASP A 240 -19.17 8.71 3.90
N ARG A 241 -18.67 9.21 2.75
CA ARG A 241 -18.33 8.38 1.59
C ARG A 241 -17.26 7.32 1.89
N MET A 242 -16.44 7.53 2.91
CA MET A 242 -15.41 6.57 3.29
C MET A 242 -15.94 5.14 3.44
N ASN A 243 -17.18 4.97 3.90
CA ASN A 243 -17.76 3.65 4.09
C ASN A 243 -18.09 2.92 2.78
N ASP A 244 -18.47 3.68 1.76
CA ASP A 244 -18.84 3.12 0.45
C ASP A 244 -17.57 2.71 -0.30
N ASP A 245 -16.49 3.47 -0.14
CA ASP A 245 -15.22 3.27 -0.83
C ASP A 245 -14.29 2.27 -0.13
N LEU A 246 -14.62 1.87 1.13
CA LEU A 246 -13.72 1.06 1.96
C LEU A 246 -14.20 -0.40 2.09
N ASP A 247 -13.31 -1.34 1.80
CA ASP A 247 -13.45 -2.73 2.24
C ASP A 247 -13.01 -2.85 3.70
N ARG A 248 -13.98 -2.96 4.61
CA ARG A 248 -13.72 -3.01 6.06
C ARG A 248 -13.07 -4.31 6.51
N ASP A 249 -13.34 -5.42 5.83
CA ASP A 249 -12.83 -6.74 6.18
C ASP A 249 -11.33 -6.84 5.85
N HIS A 250 -10.95 -6.25 4.73
CA HIS A 250 -9.55 -6.19 4.31
C HIS A 250 -8.85 -4.88 4.69
N ARG A 251 -9.59 -3.86 5.17
CA ARG A 251 -9.06 -2.56 5.59
C ARG A 251 -8.28 -1.84 4.49
N ARG A 252 -8.85 -1.80 3.30
CA ARG A 252 -8.27 -1.21 2.10
C ARG A 252 -9.36 -0.63 1.21
N PRO A 253 -9.06 0.25 0.22
CA PRO A 253 -10.05 0.71 -0.74
C PRO A 253 -10.65 -0.46 -1.52
N ARG A 254 -11.93 -0.36 -1.87
CA ARG A 254 -12.58 -1.32 -2.79
C ARG A 254 -11.99 -1.22 -4.18
N HIS A 255 -11.75 0.01 -4.64
CA HIS A 255 -11.07 0.29 -5.89
C HIS A 255 -9.59 0.55 -5.62
N GLN A 256 -8.74 -0.27 -6.22
CA GLN A 256 -7.27 -0.20 -6.07
C GLN A 256 -6.66 -0.02 -7.47
N TRP A 257 -6.52 1.23 -7.92
CA TRP A 257 -6.05 1.61 -9.26
C TRP A 257 -4.76 0.90 -9.70
N TRP A 258 -3.87 0.66 -8.76
CA TRP A 258 -2.56 0.06 -8.99
C TRP A 258 -2.62 -1.44 -9.35
N LEU A 259 -3.73 -2.14 -9.07
CA LEU A 259 -3.90 -3.54 -9.48
C LEU A 259 -3.92 -3.70 -11.01
N GLY A 260 -4.32 -2.69 -11.75
CA GLY A 260 -4.21 -2.67 -13.20
C GLY A 260 -2.77 -2.82 -13.73
N LEU A 261 -1.76 -2.51 -12.90
CA LEU A 261 -0.34 -2.70 -13.25
C LEU A 261 0.16 -4.13 -13.00
N ARG A 262 -0.66 -4.99 -12.38
CA ARG A 262 -0.27 -6.37 -12.02
C ARG A 262 0.29 -7.19 -13.19
N PRO A 263 -0.30 -7.14 -14.40
CA PRO A 263 0.21 -7.89 -15.56
C PRO A 263 1.63 -7.48 -15.97
N ALA A 264 2.05 -6.24 -15.70
CA ALA A 264 3.37 -5.75 -16.08
C ALA A 264 4.53 -6.44 -15.33
N VAL A 265 4.30 -7.03 -14.15
CA VAL A 265 5.35 -7.70 -13.35
C VAL A 265 6.03 -8.81 -14.17
N GLY A 266 5.24 -9.64 -14.85
CA GLY A 266 5.79 -10.70 -15.70
C GLY A 266 6.61 -10.20 -16.88
N LEU A 267 6.25 -9.05 -17.45
CA LEU A 267 6.95 -8.46 -18.61
C LEU A 267 8.31 -7.89 -18.24
N VAL A 268 8.38 -7.17 -17.11
CA VAL A 268 9.63 -6.50 -16.70
C VAL A 268 10.74 -7.50 -16.36
N SER A 269 10.37 -8.72 -16.01
CA SER A 269 11.33 -9.79 -15.68
C SER A 269 11.75 -10.67 -16.86
N GLN A 270 11.13 -10.54 -18.03
CA GLN A 270 11.47 -11.35 -19.22
C GLN A 270 12.64 -10.75 -20.00
N ASP A 271 13.42 -11.61 -20.64
CA ASP A 271 14.43 -11.17 -21.58
C ASP A 271 13.76 -10.59 -22.85
N ILE A 272 14.16 -9.39 -23.24
CA ILE A 272 13.59 -8.65 -24.39
C ILE A 272 13.55 -9.49 -25.68
N GLY A 273 14.50 -10.42 -25.84
CA GLY A 273 14.56 -11.31 -26.99
C GLY A 273 13.50 -12.42 -27.07
N THR A 274 12.77 -12.64 -25.96
CA THR A 274 11.72 -13.68 -25.86
C THR A 274 10.31 -13.08 -25.86
N LEU A 275 10.17 -11.77 -25.76
CA LEU A 275 8.88 -11.07 -25.75
C LEU A 275 8.25 -11.10 -27.14
N THR A 276 7.00 -11.56 -27.21
CA THR A 276 6.13 -11.46 -28.38
C THR A 276 5.04 -10.41 -28.15
N LEU A 277 4.39 -9.96 -29.22
CA LEU A 277 3.25 -9.03 -29.10
C LEU A 277 2.07 -9.63 -28.33
N GLU A 278 1.97 -10.96 -28.28
CA GLU A 278 0.93 -11.68 -27.52
C GLU A 278 1.19 -11.67 -26.01
N ASP A 279 2.45 -11.43 -25.60
CA ASP A 279 2.84 -11.35 -24.20
C ASP A 279 2.54 -9.95 -23.59
N VAL A 280 2.22 -8.96 -24.44
CA VAL A 280 1.92 -7.60 -23.98
C VAL A 280 0.48 -7.56 -23.45
N PRO A 281 0.27 -7.30 -22.13
CA PRO A 281 -1.07 -7.22 -21.57
C PRO A 281 -1.86 -6.07 -22.19
N ASP A 282 -3.15 -6.25 -22.30
CA ASP A 282 -4.06 -5.14 -22.59
C ASP A 282 -4.23 -4.30 -21.33
N PHE A 283 -3.68 -3.09 -21.34
CA PHE A 283 -3.82 -2.10 -20.26
C PHE A 283 -5.04 -1.18 -20.45
N GLY A 284 -5.88 -1.45 -21.49
CA GLY A 284 -6.95 -0.54 -21.93
C GLY A 284 -8.01 -0.24 -20.86
N GLU A 285 -8.37 -1.21 -20.02
CA GLU A 285 -9.37 -0.98 -18.96
C GLU A 285 -8.80 -0.25 -17.74
N ALA A 286 -7.49 -0.29 -17.49
CA ALA A 286 -6.88 0.34 -16.32
C ALA A 286 -6.71 1.86 -16.47
N VAL A 287 -6.75 2.39 -17.70
CA VAL A 287 -6.51 3.81 -17.99
C VAL A 287 -7.82 4.60 -17.97
N ASP A 288 -8.94 4.00 -18.35
CA ASP A 288 -10.24 4.69 -18.43
C ASP A 288 -10.90 4.89 -17.06
N ASP A 289 -10.66 4.01 -16.08
CA ASP A 289 -11.20 4.14 -14.72
C ASP A 289 -10.53 5.24 -13.88
N ALA A 290 -9.35 5.70 -14.26
CA ALA A 290 -8.67 6.81 -13.60
C ALA A 290 -9.20 8.20 -14.05
N ALA A 291 -9.99 8.25 -15.12
CA ALA A 291 -10.51 9.48 -15.73
C ALA A 291 -12.02 9.74 -15.44
N SER A 292 -12.72 8.80 -14.84
CA SER A 292 -14.13 8.91 -14.41
C SER A 292 -14.23 9.03 -12.88
#